data_7b1b7e2da1069bfa10e2404217c0292a
#
_entry.id   7b1b7e2da1069bfa10e2404217c0292a
#
_cell.length_a   1.000
_cell.length_b   1.000
_cell.length_c   1.000
_cell.angle_alpha   90.00
_cell.angle_beta   90.00
_cell.angle_gamma   90.00
#
_symmetry.space_group_name_H-M   'P 1'
#
loop_
_entity.id
_entity.type
_entity.pdbx_description
1 polymer ?
#
loop_
_entity_poly.entity_id
_entity_poly.type
_entity_poly.pdbx_seq_one_letter_code
_entity_poly.pdbx_strand_id
1 'polypeptide(L)'
;MGFRLLHLHLHGLFRSHDLELGRDADTGGQTLYVLELVRSLAARAEVDRVDVVTRLIQDRRVSADYAQPVEAIAAGAGIQRFAFGPKRYLRKELLWPYLEDLADQLVVHLQKPEHRPDWIHAHYADAGYVGALLSRRLGIPLVFTGHSLGREKQRRLLAGGGDHQQLEQTYSISRRIDAEELALAHADLVITSTRQECDQQYSRYG
;
A
#
# COMPACT_ATOMS: atom_id res chain seq x y z
N MET A 1 -20.23 -16.72 -8.35
CA MET A 1 -19.03 -15.96 -8.66
C MET A 1 -18.79 -15.06 -7.46
N GLY A 2 -17.71 -15.25 -6.73
CA GLY A 2 -17.36 -14.46 -5.56
C GLY A 2 -16.51 -13.26 -5.93
N PHE A 3 -16.20 -12.40 -4.95
CA PHE A 3 -15.41 -11.18 -5.13
C PHE A 3 -13.94 -11.48 -5.37
N ARG A 4 -13.33 -10.69 -6.23
CA ARG A 4 -11.87 -10.65 -6.45
C ARG A 4 -11.34 -9.32 -5.90
N LEU A 5 -10.41 -9.40 -4.97
CA LEU A 5 -9.88 -8.26 -4.24
C LEU A 5 -8.39 -8.07 -4.54
N LEU A 6 -7.99 -6.84 -4.77
CA LEU A 6 -6.60 -6.47 -4.95
C LEU A 6 -6.14 -5.54 -3.84
N HIS A 7 -5.19 -5.96 -3.05
CA HIS A 7 -4.52 -5.14 -2.05
C HIS A 7 -3.23 -4.54 -2.62
N LEU A 8 -3.00 -3.26 -2.39
CA LEU A 8 -1.74 -2.59 -2.70
C LEU A 8 -0.98 -2.35 -1.40
N HIS A 9 0.21 -2.95 -1.27
CA HIS A 9 1.13 -2.78 -0.14
C HIS A 9 2.56 -2.66 -0.69
N LEU A 10 3.03 -1.43 -0.93
CA LEU A 10 4.15 -1.17 -1.83
C LEU A 10 5.51 -1.05 -1.14
N HIS A 11 5.56 -0.60 0.11
CA HIS A 11 6.79 -0.43 0.88
C HIS A 11 7.00 -1.53 1.92
N GLY A 12 8.22 -1.60 2.46
CA GLY A 12 8.60 -2.63 3.41
C GLY A 12 8.88 -3.99 2.77
N LEU A 13 9.17 -4.96 3.60
CA LEU A 13 9.44 -6.34 3.20
C LEU A 13 8.19 -7.18 3.46
N PHE A 14 7.50 -7.58 2.40
CA PHE A 14 6.24 -8.32 2.47
C PHE A 14 6.38 -9.73 1.88
N ARG A 15 6.14 -10.73 2.71
CA ARG A 15 6.06 -12.16 2.34
C ARG A 15 5.01 -12.88 3.19
N SER A 16 4.65 -14.11 2.82
CA SER A 16 3.58 -14.85 3.47
C SER A 16 3.95 -15.49 4.81
N HIS A 17 5.22 -15.61 5.14
CA HIS A 17 5.75 -16.30 6.32
C HIS A 17 6.94 -15.55 6.92
N ASP A 18 7.30 -15.83 8.15
CA ASP A 18 8.49 -15.32 8.85
C ASP A 18 8.73 -13.82 8.61
N LEU A 19 7.68 -13.01 8.88
CA LEU A 19 7.75 -11.56 8.70
C LEU A 19 8.90 -10.96 9.52
N GLU A 20 9.72 -10.12 8.90
CA GLU A 20 10.85 -9.44 9.54
C GLU A 20 10.39 -8.16 10.27
N LEU A 21 9.35 -8.27 11.12
CA LEU A 21 8.76 -7.12 11.82
C LEU A 21 9.79 -6.38 12.67
N GLY A 22 9.84 -5.06 12.52
CA GLY A 22 10.75 -4.20 13.27
C GLY A 22 12.18 -4.15 12.72
N ARG A 23 12.45 -4.79 11.59
CA ARG A 23 13.74 -4.71 10.90
C ARG A 23 14.10 -3.27 10.52
N ASP A 24 13.11 -2.53 10.07
CA ASP A 24 13.20 -1.11 9.75
C ASP A 24 11.85 -0.40 9.96
N ALA A 25 11.80 0.90 9.71
CA ALA A 25 10.60 1.70 9.90
C ALA A 25 9.46 1.37 8.91
N ASP A 26 9.73 0.61 7.86
CA ASP A 26 8.80 0.29 6.78
C ASP A 26 8.24 -1.14 6.90
N THR A 27 8.90 -2.00 7.70
CA THR A 27 8.52 -3.40 7.90
C THR A 27 7.97 -3.59 9.32
N GLY A 28 6.72 -3.21 9.54
CA GLY A 28 6.12 -3.16 10.87
C GLY A 28 4.68 -3.67 10.92
N GLY A 29 3.89 -3.12 11.82
CA GLY A 29 2.51 -3.53 12.08
C GLY A 29 1.59 -3.51 10.87
N GLN A 30 1.78 -2.60 9.92
CA GLN A 30 1.04 -2.57 8.67
C GLN A 30 1.23 -3.86 7.85
N THR A 31 2.47 -4.36 7.76
CA THR A 31 2.79 -5.62 7.06
C THR A 31 2.01 -6.80 7.63
N LEU A 32 2.01 -6.93 8.96
CA LEU A 32 1.23 -7.97 9.64
C LEU A 32 -0.27 -7.78 9.43
N TYR A 33 -0.77 -6.55 9.60
CA TYR A 33 -2.18 -6.22 9.40
C TYR A 33 -2.67 -6.65 8.00
N VAL A 34 -1.92 -6.28 6.95
CA VAL A 34 -2.31 -6.62 5.57
C VAL A 34 -2.30 -8.13 5.35
N LEU A 35 -1.28 -8.85 5.85
CA LEU A 35 -1.20 -10.29 5.71
C LEU A 35 -2.39 -11.01 6.39
N GLU A 36 -2.71 -10.63 7.63
CA GLU A 36 -3.82 -11.23 8.36
C GLU A 36 -5.20 -10.86 7.78
N LEU A 37 -5.34 -9.63 7.28
CA LEU A 37 -6.56 -9.22 6.56
C LEU A 37 -6.76 -10.06 5.30
N VAL A 38 -5.73 -10.25 4.50
CA VAL A 38 -5.79 -11.05 3.26
C VAL A 38 -6.13 -12.51 3.55
N ARG A 39 -5.53 -13.11 4.59
CA ARG A 39 -5.86 -14.47 5.04
C ARG A 39 -7.33 -14.60 5.46
N SER A 40 -7.80 -13.61 6.23
CA SER A 40 -9.17 -13.58 6.73
C SER A 40 -10.19 -13.40 5.60
N LEU A 41 -9.89 -12.57 4.61
CA LEU A 41 -10.73 -12.37 3.44
C LEU A 41 -10.77 -13.61 2.54
N ALA A 42 -9.64 -14.26 2.31
CA ALA A 42 -9.56 -15.47 1.50
C ALA A 42 -10.34 -16.67 2.12
N ALA A 43 -10.57 -16.65 3.43
CA ALA A 43 -11.38 -17.66 4.11
C ALA A 43 -12.90 -17.42 3.99
N ARG A 44 -13.33 -16.30 3.39
CA ARG A 44 -14.76 -15.98 3.23
C ARG A 44 -15.33 -16.66 2.00
N ALA A 45 -16.51 -17.25 2.13
CA ALA A 45 -17.17 -17.94 1.02
C ALA A 45 -17.57 -17.01 -0.15
N GLU A 46 -17.71 -15.71 0.14
CA GLU A 46 -18.04 -14.69 -0.84
C GLU A 46 -16.82 -14.18 -1.63
N VAL A 47 -15.61 -14.65 -1.31
CA VAL A 47 -14.35 -14.19 -1.93
C VAL A 47 -13.72 -15.32 -2.73
N ASP A 48 -13.59 -15.14 -4.04
CA ASP A 48 -12.95 -16.10 -4.95
C ASP A 48 -11.43 -15.95 -4.95
N ARG A 49 -10.94 -14.70 -4.84
CA ARG A 49 -9.51 -14.41 -4.95
C ARG A 49 -9.11 -13.13 -4.19
N VAL A 50 -7.98 -13.18 -3.50
CA VAL A 50 -7.33 -12.00 -2.92
C VAL A 50 -5.88 -11.95 -3.35
N ASP A 51 -5.47 -10.92 -4.07
CA ASP A 51 -4.08 -10.71 -4.47
C ASP A 51 -3.49 -9.49 -3.75
N VAL A 52 -2.22 -9.59 -3.34
CA VAL A 52 -1.45 -8.46 -2.82
C VAL A 52 -0.39 -8.09 -3.84
N VAL A 53 -0.45 -6.87 -4.33
CA VAL A 53 0.62 -6.29 -5.14
C VAL A 53 1.64 -5.64 -4.23
N THR A 54 2.89 -6.01 -4.43
CA THR A 54 4.04 -5.41 -3.74
C THR A 54 5.25 -5.33 -4.68
N ARG A 55 6.36 -4.81 -4.17
CA ARG A 55 7.58 -4.62 -4.95
C ARG A 55 8.41 -5.89 -5.07
N LEU A 56 8.90 -6.21 -6.28
CA LEU A 56 9.94 -7.21 -6.50
C LEU A 56 11.29 -6.63 -6.05
N ILE A 57 11.97 -7.32 -5.12
CA ILE A 57 13.23 -6.85 -4.56
C ILE A 57 14.31 -7.92 -4.80
N GLN A 58 15.38 -7.51 -5.47
CA GLN A 58 16.58 -8.34 -5.70
C GLN A 58 17.77 -7.67 -5.03
N ASP A 59 17.94 -7.93 -3.73
CA ASP A 59 18.98 -7.32 -2.91
C ASP A 59 19.64 -8.40 -2.05
N ARG A 60 20.97 -8.50 -2.07
CA ARG A 60 21.73 -9.50 -1.28
C ARG A 60 21.58 -9.33 0.24
N ARG A 61 21.04 -8.20 0.69
CA ARG A 61 20.84 -7.87 2.11
C ARG A 61 19.50 -8.35 2.66
N VAL A 62 18.62 -8.89 1.80
CA VAL A 62 17.30 -9.41 2.18
C VAL A 62 17.12 -10.83 1.63
N SER A 63 16.11 -11.55 2.12
CA SER A 63 15.79 -12.90 1.64
C SER A 63 15.53 -12.95 0.14
N ALA A 64 15.91 -14.04 -0.50
CA ALA A 64 15.60 -14.33 -1.89
C ALA A 64 14.09 -14.47 -2.18
N ASP A 65 13.27 -14.68 -1.13
CA ASP A 65 11.81 -14.75 -1.25
C ASP A 65 11.21 -13.48 -1.86
N TYR A 66 11.80 -12.32 -1.56
CA TYR A 66 11.35 -11.03 -2.10
C TYR A 66 11.63 -10.84 -3.60
N ALA A 67 12.43 -11.74 -4.18
CA ALA A 67 12.71 -11.79 -5.60
C ALA A 67 11.79 -12.77 -6.38
N GLN A 68 10.94 -13.51 -5.68
CA GLN A 68 9.97 -14.40 -6.31
C GLN A 68 8.79 -13.56 -6.87
N PRO A 69 8.48 -13.65 -8.18
CA PRO A 69 7.40 -12.85 -8.78
C PRO A 69 6.02 -13.15 -8.16
N VAL A 70 5.80 -14.41 -7.79
CA VAL A 70 4.51 -14.88 -7.23
C VAL A 70 4.79 -15.73 -6.00
N GLU A 71 3.98 -15.55 -4.96
CA GLU A 71 4.05 -16.33 -3.73
C GLU A 71 2.64 -16.62 -3.21
N ALA A 72 2.36 -17.84 -2.77
CA ALA A 72 1.09 -18.19 -2.16
C ALA A 72 1.01 -17.71 -0.70
N ILE A 73 -0.15 -17.16 -0.30
CA ILE A 73 -0.45 -16.83 1.10
C ILE A 73 -1.34 -17.89 1.72
N ALA A 74 -2.40 -18.26 1.02
CA ALA A 74 -3.39 -19.27 1.40
C ALA A 74 -4.14 -19.76 0.15
N ALA A 75 -5.04 -20.71 0.30
CA ALA A 75 -5.96 -21.07 -0.78
C ALA A 75 -6.77 -19.83 -1.20
N GLY A 76 -6.75 -19.48 -2.49
CA GLY A 76 -7.40 -18.28 -3.00
C GLY A 76 -6.68 -16.93 -2.72
N ALA A 77 -5.48 -16.94 -2.10
CA ALA A 77 -4.73 -15.71 -1.84
C ALA A 77 -3.26 -15.82 -2.24
N GLY A 78 -2.71 -14.74 -2.79
CA GLY A 78 -1.31 -14.69 -3.21
C GLY A 78 -0.70 -13.30 -3.24
N ILE A 79 0.62 -13.28 -3.34
CA ILE A 79 1.42 -12.07 -3.54
C ILE A 79 1.85 -12.04 -5.02
N GLN A 80 1.70 -10.90 -5.64
CA GLN A 80 2.22 -10.59 -6.96
C GLN A 80 3.24 -9.46 -6.84
N ARG A 81 4.50 -9.72 -7.21
CA ARG A 81 5.56 -8.72 -7.12
C ARG A 81 5.87 -8.14 -8.48
N PHE A 82 5.83 -6.83 -8.55
CA PHE A 82 6.14 -6.04 -9.74
C PHE A 82 7.50 -5.37 -9.60
N ALA A 83 8.28 -5.40 -10.68
CA ALA A 83 9.56 -4.69 -10.74
C ALA A 83 9.31 -3.23 -11.10
N PHE A 84 9.58 -2.33 -10.18
CA PHE A 84 9.59 -0.89 -10.43
C PHE A 84 10.73 -0.23 -9.64
N GLY A 85 11.39 0.74 -10.27
CA GLY A 85 12.59 1.35 -9.74
C GLY A 85 13.79 0.40 -9.62
N PRO A 86 14.82 0.76 -8.84
CA PRO A 86 16.02 -0.05 -8.63
C PRO A 86 15.72 -1.41 -8.00
N LYS A 87 16.46 -2.43 -8.37
CA LYS A 87 16.26 -3.81 -7.86
C LYS A 87 16.49 -3.96 -6.35
N ARG A 88 17.37 -3.11 -5.75
CA ARG A 88 17.68 -3.12 -4.32
C ARG A 88 16.48 -2.70 -3.47
N TYR A 89 16.48 -3.07 -2.19
CA TYR A 89 15.53 -2.55 -1.21
C TYR A 89 15.61 -1.02 -1.10
N LEU A 90 14.47 -0.35 -1.08
CA LEU A 90 14.33 1.09 -0.90
C LEU A 90 13.36 1.38 0.24
N ARG A 91 13.69 2.41 1.03
CA ARG A 91 12.74 2.98 1.98
C ARG A 91 11.58 3.66 1.23
N LYS A 92 10.41 3.73 1.85
CA LYS A 92 9.18 4.28 1.24
C LYS A 92 9.35 5.70 0.68
N GLU A 93 10.13 6.54 1.35
CA GLU A 93 10.37 7.91 0.90
C GLU A 93 11.09 7.99 -0.46
N LEU A 94 11.74 6.90 -0.87
CA LEU A 94 12.47 6.81 -2.14
C LEU A 94 11.66 6.12 -3.25
N LEU A 95 10.42 5.70 -2.99
CA LEU A 95 9.58 5.01 -3.98
C LEU A 95 8.84 5.96 -4.91
N TRP A 96 8.59 7.19 -4.49
CA TRP A 96 7.77 8.17 -5.19
C TRP A 96 8.05 8.31 -6.70
N PRO A 97 9.32 8.38 -7.16
CA PRO A 97 9.62 8.54 -8.59
C PRO A 97 9.19 7.36 -9.48
N TYR A 98 8.88 6.21 -8.86
CA TYR A 98 8.65 4.94 -9.58
C TYR A 98 7.19 4.48 -9.50
N LEU A 99 6.30 5.20 -8.78
CA LEU A 99 4.93 4.77 -8.55
C LEU A 99 4.06 4.86 -9.81
N GLU A 100 4.33 5.83 -10.69
CA GLU A 100 3.61 5.95 -11.97
C GLU A 100 3.95 4.81 -12.93
N ASP A 101 5.25 4.38 -12.97
CA ASP A 101 5.66 3.21 -13.74
C ASP A 101 4.92 1.95 -13.25
N LEU A 102 4.80 1.76 -11.92
CA LEU A 102 3.99 0.67 -11.38
C LEU A 102 2.52 0.80 -11.78
N ALA A 103 1.93 1.99 -11.70
CA ALA A 103 0.55 2.20 -12.09
C ALA A 103 0.31 1.84 -13.57
N ASP A 104 1.22 2.21 -14.46
CA ASP A 104 1.14 1.88 -15.89
C ASP A 104 1.22 0.36 -16.12
N GLN A 105 2.15 -0.33 -15.46
CA GLN A 105 2.25 -1.79 -15.50
C GLN A 105 0.96 -2.47 -15.00
N LEU A 106 0.39 -1.98 -13.89
CA LEU A 106 -0.84 -2.52 -13.32
C LEU A 106 -2.06 -2.25 -14.20
N VAL A 107 -2.16 -1.11 -14.88
CA VAL A 107 -3.23 -0.86 -15.86
C VAL A 107 -3.22 -1.94 -16.95
N VAL A 108 -2.06 -2.22 -17.54
CA VAL A 108 -1.94 -3.27 -18.56
C VAL A 108 -2.27 -4.65 -18.00
N HIS A 109 -1.82 -4.95 -16.78
CA HIS A 109 -2.07 -6.23 -16.13
C HIS A 109 -3.56 -6.44 -15.82
N LEU A 110 -4.21 -5.45 -15.22
CA LEU A 110 -5.60 -5.51 -14.74
C LEU A 110 -6.65 -5.32 -15.86
N GLN A 111 -6.26 -4.91 -17.06
CA GLN A 111 -7.15 -4.92 -18.23
C GLN A 111 -7.52 -6.34 -18.67
N LYS A 112 -6.72 -7.35 -18.31
CA LYS A 112 -7.03 -8.74 -18.59
C LYS A 112 -8.15 -9.22 -17.67
N PRO A 113 -9.24 -9.81 -18.20
CA PRO A 113 -10.40 -10.24 -17.39
C PRO A 113 -10.04 -11.14 -16.21
N GLU A 114 -9.07 -12.04 -16.41
CA GLU A 114 -8.61 -12.98 -15.39
C GLU A 114 -7.85 -12.33 -14.23
N HIS A 115 -7.38 -11.06 -14.39
CA HIS A 115 -6.66 -10.31 -13.37
C HIS A 115 -7.46 -9.15 -12.80
N ARG A 116 -8.60 -8.80 -13.43
CA ARG A 116 -9.40 -7.65 -13.03
C ARG A 116 -10.05 -7.91 -11.66
N PRO A 117 -9.80 -7.06 -10.64
CA PRO A 117 -10.49 -7.15 -9.36
C PRO A 117 -11.83 -6.40 -9.40
N ASP A 118 -12.71 -6.74 -8.46
CA ASP A 118 -13.93 -5.99 -8.19
C ASP A 118 -13.64 -4.75 -7.34
N TRP A 119 -12.62 -4.81 -6.46
CA TRP A 119 -12.20 -3.75 -5.57
C TRP A 119 -10.68 -3.68 -5.43
N ILE A 120 -10.17 -2.46 -5.34
CA ILE A 120 -8.77 -2.18 -4.96
C ILE A 120 -8.76 -1.66 -3.53
N HIS A 121 -7.93 -2.24 -2.66
CA HIS A 121 -7.69 -1.75 -1.31
C HIS A 121 -6.24 -1.28 -1.17
N ALA A 122 -6.04 0.01 -1.06
CA ALA A 122 -4.73 0.62 -0.95
C ALA A 122 -4.36 0.91 0.52
N HIS A 123 -3.16 0.49 0.91
CA HIS A 123 -2.64 0.62 2.26
C HIS A 123 -1.49 1.62 2.31
N TYR A 124 -1.69 2.76 2.97
CA TYR A 124 -0.76 3.88 3.08
C TYR A 124 -0.71 4.79 1.84
N ALA A 125 0.00 5.93 1.96
CA ALA A 125 0.02 7.01 0.99
C ALA A 125 0.53 6.61 -0.41
N ASP A 126 1.63 5.84 -0.48
CA ASP A 126 2.22 5.37 -1.75
C ASP A 126 1.27 4.44 -2.51
N ALA A 127 0.66 3.50 -1.81
CA ALA A 127 -0.36 2.62 -2.37
C ALA A 127 -1.65 3.39 -2.68
N GLY A 128 -2.04 4.35 -1.84
CA GLY A 128 -3.18 5.25 -2.08
C GLY A 128 -3.03 6.03 -3.38
N TYR A 129 -1.85 6.57 -3.64
CA TYR A 129 -1.53 7.25 -4.90
C TYR A 129 -1.74 6.33 -6.11
N VAL A 130 -1.14 5.14 -6.09
CA VAL A 130 -1.30 4.17 -7.18
C VAL A 130 -2.75 3.70 -7.30
N GLY A 131 -3.43 3.43 -6.19
CA GLY A 131 -4.84 3.03 -6.15
C GLY A 131 -5.77 4.06 -6.79
N ALA A 132 -5.56 5.36 -6.51
CA ALA A 132 -6.33 6.44 -7.13
C ALA A 132 -6.11 6.51 -8.65
N LEU A 133 -4.86 6.35 -9.12
CA LEU A 133 -4.57 6.29 -10.55
C LEU A 133 -5.27 5.12 -11.25
N LEU A 134 -5.25 3.93 -10.62
CA LEU A 134 -5.91 2.73 -11.15
C LEU A 134 -7.44 2.87 -11.17
N SER A 135 -8.02 3.36 -10.07
CA SER A 135 -9.47 3.60 -9.96
C SER A 135 -9.95 4.52 -11.09
N ARG A 136 -9.26 5.65 -11.31
CA ARG A 136 -9.59 6.59 -12.37
C ARG A 136 -9.48 6.02 -13.78
N ARG A 137 -8.43 5.22 -14.03
CA ARG A 137 -8.14 4.68 -15.38
C ARG A 137 -8.99 3.46 -15.74
N LEU A 138 -9.35 2.65 -14.74
CA LEU A 138 -10.03 1.37 -14.95
C LEU A 138 -11.47 1.33 -14.47
N GLY A 139 -11.93 2.36 -13.75
CA GLY A 139 -13.27 2.40 -13.16
C GLY A 139 -13.47 1.29 -12.12
N ILE A 140 -12.43 0.97 -11.34
CA ILE A 140 -12.49 -0.02 -10.26
C ILE A 140 -12.62 0.73 -8.94
N PRO A 141 -13.61 0.40 -8.08
CA PRO A 141 -13.79 1.05 -6.78
C PRO A 141 -12.55 0.95 -5.89
N LEU A 142 -12.24 2.04 -5.16
CA LEU A 142 -11.09 2.16 -4.28
C LEU A 142 -11.50 2.17 -2.80
N VAL A 143 -10.90 1.28 -2.03
CA VAL A 143 -10.86 1.32 -0.56
C VAL A 143 -9.52 1.87 -0.13
N PHE A 144 -9.48 2.78 0.83
CA PHE A 144 -8.25 3.36 1.35
C PHE A 144 -8.11 3.19 2.86
N THR A 145 -6.93 2.76 3.31
CA THR A 145 -6.51 2.73 4.71
C THR A 145 -5.17 3.44 4.86
N GLY A 146 -5.15 4.57 5.58
CA GLY A 146 -3.95 5.41 5.71
C GLY A 146 -2.88 4.83 6.64
N HIS A 147 -3.27 4.00 7.62
CA HIS A 147 -2.45 3.41 8.70
C HIS A 147 -1.75 4.44 9.59
N SER A 148 -1.32 5.52 9.03
CA SER A 148 -0.81 6.72 9.68
C SER A 148 -0.91 7.86 8.67
N LEU A 149 -1.24 9.05 9.11
CA LEU A 149 -1.54 10.16 8.21
C LEU A 149 -0.47 11.26 8.25
N GLY A 150 -0.14 11.80 7.09
CA GLY A 150 0.94 12.78 6.88
C GLY A 150 0.72 14.07 7.64
N ARG A 151 -0.48 14.64 7.59
CA ARG A 151 -0.82 15.89 8.30
C ARG A 151 -0.65 15.75 9.82
N GLU A 152 -1.08 14.62 10.40
CA GLU A 152 -0.89 14.37 11.83
C GLU A 152 0.59 14.13 12.18
N LYS A 153 1.32 13.40 11.35
CA LYS A 153 2.77 13.21 11.51
C LYS A 153 3.51 14.56 11.45
N GLN A 154 3.21 15.39 10.46
CA GLN A 154 3.80 16.72 10.31
C GLN A 154 3.53 17.57 11.55
N ARG A 155 2.27 17.65 12.00
CA ARG A 155 1.88 18.40 13.19
C ARG A 155 2.66 17.97 14.44
N ARG A 156 2.77 16.66 14.68
CA ARG A 156 3.50 16.13 15.85
C ARG A 156 4.99 16.46 15.81
N LEU A 157 5.61 16.31 14.66
CA LEU A 157 7.03 16.57 14.50
C LEU A 157 7.37 18.05 14.64
N LEU A 158 6.54 18.94 14.10
CA LEU A 158 6.69 20.39 14.27
C LEU A 158 6.46 20.81 15.73
N ALA A 159 5.45 20.26 16.40
CA ALA A 159 5.20 20.51 17.82
C ALA A 159 6.36 20.03 18.72
N GLY A 160 7.12 19.01 18.27
CA GLY A 160 8.33 18.51 18.92
C GLY A 160 9.60 19.31 18.60
N GLY A 161 9.49 20.46 17.92
CA GLY A 161 10.64 21.32 17.58
C GLY A 161 11.33 20.98 16.26
N GLY A 162 10.69 20.16 15.42
CA GLY A 162 11.20 19.84 14.08
C GLY A 162 11.11 21.06 13.15
N ASP A 163 12.00 21.10 12.15
CA ASP A 163 12.01 22.10 11.10
C ASP A 163 11.33 21.57 9.81
N HIS A 164 10.57 22.41 9.13
CA HIS A 164 9.85 22.08 7.89
C HIS A 164 10.79 21.55 6.79
N GLN A 165 11.95 22.16 6.60
CA GLN A 165 12.89 21.74 5.56
C GLN A 165 13.47 20.35 5.86
N GLN A 166 13.81 20.08 7.12
CA GLN A 166 14.28 18.78 7.56
C GLN A 166 13.21 17.69 7.41
N LEU A 167 11.95 18.02 7.72
CA LEU A 167 10.83 17.09 7.54
C LEU A 167 10.62 16.73 6.06
N GLU A 168 10.71 17.71 5.17
CA GLU A 168 10.60 17.47 3.74
C GLU A 168 11.74 16.61 3.22
N GLN A 169 12.98 16.90 3.57
CA GLN A 169 14.15 16.12 3.18
C GLN A 169 14.11 14.67 3.69
N THR A 170 13.59 14.48 4.91
CA THR A 170 13.61 13.17 5.57
C THR A 170 12.43 12.29 5.16
N TYR A 171 11.24 12.88 5.01
CA TYR A 171 9.98 12.15 4.90
C TYR A 171 9.21 12.43 3.62
N SER A 172 9.65 13.37 2.77
CA SER A 172 8.89 13.86 1.61
C SER A 172 7.44 14.16 2.02
N ILE A 173 7.28 14.90 3.13
CA ILE A 173 6.01 14.98 3.85
C ILE A 173 4.92 15.67 3.01
N SER A 174 5.27 16.67 2.21
CA SER A 174 4.35 17.36 1.33
C SER A 174 3.80 16.38 0.28
N ARG A 175 4.69 15.66 -0.40
CA ARG A 175 4.29 14.68 -1.42
C ARG A 175 3.45 13.54 -0.85
N ARG A 176 3.74 13.14 0.39
CA ARG A 176 2.92 12.16 1.09
C ARG A 176 1.51 12.70 1.35
N ILE A 177 1.36 13.94 1.82
CA ILE A 177 0.07 14.58 2.07
C ILE A 177 -0.73 14.70 0.77
N ASP A 178 -0.10 15.17 -0.32
CA ASP A 178 -0.74 15.26 -1.64
C ASP A 178 -1.26 13.90 -2.12
N ALA A 179 -0.50 12.83 -1.90
CA ALA A 179 -0.90 11.48 -2.25
C ALA A 179 -2.09 10.97 -1.40
N GLU A 180 -2.12 11.31 -0.10
CA GLU A 180 -3.24 10.98 0.79
C GLU A 180 -4.50 11.77 0.39
N GLU A 181 -4.38 13.03 0.03
CA GLU A 181 -5.48 13.86 -0.49
C GLU A 181 -6.04 13.27 -1.80
N LEU A 182 -5.17 12.89 -2.72
CA LEU A 182 -5.58 12.25 -3.96
C LEU A 182 -6.31 10.93 -3.70
N ALA A 183 -5.78 10.09 -2.79
CA ALA A 183 -6.40 8.82 -2.42
C ALA A 183 -7.78 9.03 -1.80
N LEU A 184 -7.91 9.96 -0.86
CA LEU A 184 -9.17 10.30 -0.20
C LEU A 184 -10.21 10.87 -1.17
N ALA A 185 -9.79 11.71 -2.13
CA ALA A 185 -10.68 12.27 -3.15
C ALA A 185 -11.25 11.23 -4.12
N HIS A 186 -10.62 10.04 -4.21
CA HIS A 186 -11.03 8.98 -5.13
C HIS A 186 -11.50 7.70 -4.42
N ALA A 187 -11.40 7.63 -3.09
CA ALA A 187 -11.84 6.48 -2.33
C ALA A 187 -13.38 6.43 -2.23
N ASP A 188 -13.95 5.29 -2.62
CA ASP A 188 -15.37 4.98 -2.38
C ASP A 188 -15.62 4.61 -0.92
N LEU A 189 -14.58 4.10 -0.24
CA LEU A 189 -14.63 3.71 1.17
C LEU A 189 -13.28 3.98 1.84
N VAL A 190 -13.33 4.57 3.04
CA VAL A 190 -12.15 4.74 3.91
C VAL A 190 -12.31 3.87 5.14
N ILE A 191 -11.27 3.07 5.42
CA ILE A 191 -11.22 2.21 6.62
C ILE A 191 -10.25 2.82 7.63
N THR A 192 -10.70 3.01 8.86
CA THR A 192 -9.92 3.52 9.98
C THR A 192 -9.83 2.49 11.09
N SER A 193 -8.72 2.49 11.84
CA SER A 193 -8.53 1.55 12.96
C SER A 193 -9.32 1.93 14.20
N THR A 194 -9.60 3.23 14.37
CA THR A 194 -10.29 3.75 15.57
C THR A 194 -11.17 4.96 15.23
N ARG A 195 -12.20 5.20 16.04
CA ARG A 195 -13.01 6.42 15.95
C ARG A 195 -12.16 7.68 16.13
N GLN A 196 -11.17 7.65 17.01
CA GLN A 196 -10.24 8.78 17.19
C GLN A 196 -9.45 9.09 15.91
N GLU A 197 -8.99 8.08 15.19
CA GLU A 197 -8.34 8.27 13.90
C GLU A 197 -9.29 8.94 12.91
N CYS A 198 -10.52 8.45 12.80
CA CYS A 198 -11.56 9.05 11.96
C CYS A 198 -11.81 10.52 12.33
N ASP A 199 -12.13 10.80 13.58
CA ASP A 199 -12.61 12.12 14.02
C ASP A 199 -11.49 13.16 14.11
N GLN A 200 -10.23 12.76 14.38
CA GLN A 200 -9.12 13.70 14.66
C GLN A 200 -8.05 13.74 13.59
N GLN A 201 -7.86 12.69 12.83
CA GLN A 201 -6.80 12.62 11.83
C GLN A 201 -7.35 12.82 10.41
N TYR A 202 -8.36 12.04 10.03
CA TYR A 202 -8.98 12.19 8.70
C TYR A 202 -9.72 13.52 8.54
N SER A 203 -10.35 14.05 9.60
CA SER A 203 -10.98 15.37 9.58
C SER A 203 -10.03 16.52 9.22
N ARG A 204 -8.72 16.30 9.22
CA ARG A 204 -7.72 17.29 8.77
C ARG A 204 -7.61 17.37 7.25
N TYR A 205 -8.23 16.48 6.53
CA TYR A 205 -8.21 16.44 5.06
C TYR A 205 -9.49 17.02 4.41
N GLY A 206 -10.44 17.51 5.17
CA GLY A 206 -11.65 18.20 4.70
C GLY A 206 -12.91 17.69 5.35
#